data_ccce4251a7fabcc516a000fba8cb0d2a
#
_entry.id   ccce4251a7fabcc516a000fba8cb0d2a
#
_cell.length_a   1.000
_cell.length_b   1.000
_cell.length_c   1.000
_cell.angle_alpha   90.00
_cell.angle_beta   90.00
_cell.angle_gamma   90.00
#
_symmetry.space_group_name_H-M   'P 1'
#
loop_
_entity.id
_entity.type
_entity.pdbx_description
1 polymer ?
#
loop_
_entity_poly.entity_id
_entity_poly.type
_entity_poly.pdbx_seq_one_letter_code
_entity_poly.pdbx_strand_id
1 'polypeptide(L)'
;MGSVIPLKKEINNSYLRLKNLVGDKLDDVSKRIKFKLASEINLIHKMTDYHVKSGGKRIRPLLTLASAKLCGYKNGNRDVNLAACIELIHNATLLHDDVIDNGTLRRGIKTANS
;
A
#
# COMPACT_ATOMS: atom_id res chain seq x y z
N MET A 1 39.10 -3.15 -3.07
CA MET A 1 38.25 -3.90 -3.99
C MET A 1 36.87 -4.03 -3.41
N GLY A 2 35.92 -3.44 -4.08
CA GLY A 2 34.53 -3.48 -3.62
C GLY A 2 33.85 -4.80 -3.91
N SER A 3 33.12 -5.33 -2.98
CA SER A 3 32.22 -6.44 -3.25
C SER A 3 31.02 -5.95 -4.05
N VAL A 4 30.60 -6.74 -5.04
CA VAL A 4 29.39 -6.43 -5.80
C VAL A 4 28.18 -6.80 -4.93
N ILE A 5 27.38 -5.80 -4.58
CA ILE A 5 26.12 -6.04 -3.89
C ILE A 5 25.06 -6.38 -4.93
N PRO A 6 24.35 -7.53 -4.80
CA PRO A 6 23.28 -7.84 -5.74
C PRO A 6 22.25 -6.71 -5.81
N LEU A 7 21.79 -6.40 -7.02
CA LEU A 7 20.79 -5.34 -7.22
C LEU A 7 19.56 -5.52 -6.32
N LYS A 8 19.11 -6.75 -6.16
CA LYS A 8 17.98 -7.07 -5.29
C LYS A 8 18.23 -6.65 -3.83
N LYS A 9 19.46 -6.83 -3.34
CA LYS A 9 19.83 -6.43 -1.98
C LYS A 9 19.86 -4.91 -1.84
N GLU A 10 20.35 -4.19 -2.85
CA GLU A 10 20.34 -2.74 -2.87
C GLU A 10 18.92 -2.19 -2.86
N ILE A 11 18.03 -2.76 -3.68
CA ILE A 11 16.62 -2.38 -3.73
C ILE A 11 15.96 -2.61 -2.37
N ASN A 12 16.22 -3.75 -1.72
CA ASN A 12 15.69 -4.05 -0.40
C ASN A 12 16.21 -3.07 0.65
N ASN A 13 17.48 -2.70 0.60
CA ASN A 13 18.06 -1.70 1.50
C ASN A 13 17.42 -0.33 1.32
N SER A 14 17.20 0.08 0.07
CA SER A 14 16.54 1.35 -0.24
C SER A 14 15.09 1.35 0.26
N TYR A 15 14.39 0.25 0.08
CA TYR A 15 13.04 0.06 0.60
C TYR A 15 13.00 0.20 2.13
N LEU A 16 13.93 -0.45 2.83
CA LEU A 16 14.01 -0.37 4.28
C LEU A 16 14.34 1.05 4.77
N ARG A 17 15.20 1.77 4.06
CA ARG A 17 15.51 3.16 4.38
C ARG A 17 14.27 4.04 4.26
N LEU A 18 13.49 3.86 3.20
CA LEU A 18 12.25 4.60 3.01
C LEU A 18 11.23 4.27 4.11
N LYS A 19 11.10 2.99 4.45
CA LYS A 19 10.21 2.58 5.55
C LYS A 19 10.62 3.22 6.87
N ASN A 20 11.90 3.24 7.16
CA ASN A 20 12.40 3.86 8.39
C ASN A 20 12.17 5.37 8.41
N LEU A 21 12.29 6.01 7.23
CA LEU A 21 12.07 7.45 7.11
C LEU A 21 10.63 7.85 7.46
N VAL A 22 9.65 7.08 7.04
CA VAL A 22 8.24 7.41 7.29
C VAL A 22 7.74 6.86 8.63
N GLY A 23 8.47 5.90 9.22
CA GLY A 23 8.16 5.35 10.55
C GLY A 23 6.78 4.71 10.62
N ASP A 24 6.06 4.98 11.71
CA ASP A 24 4.74 4.38 11.98
C ASP A 24 3.63 4.91 11.10
N LYS A 25 3.86 5.98 10.34
CA LYS A 25 2.83 6.56 9.47
C LYS A 25 2.35 5.57 8.42
N LEU A 26 3.20 4.64 8.00
CA LEU A 26 2.79 3.61 7.04
C LEU A 26 1.71 2.69 7.62
N ASP A 27 1.82 2.33 8.90
CA ASP A 27 0.79 1.57 9.59
C ASP A 27 -0.48 2.41 9.80
N ASP A 28 -0.31 3.71 10.03
CA ASP A 28 -1.45 4.64 10.13
C ASP A 28 -2.25 4.69 8.84
N VAL A 29 -1.59 4.59 7.69
CA VAL A 29 -2.27 4.50 6.38
C VAL A 29 -3.17 3.27 6.35
N SER A 30 -2.66 2.11 6.73
CA SER A 30 -3.45 0.88 6.75
C SER A 30 -4.64 0.97 7.70
N LYS A 31 -4.45 1.55 8.89
CA LYS A 31 -5.52 1.78 9.85
C LYS A 31 -6.58 2.72 9.30
N ARG A 32 -6.16 3.78 8.63
CA ARG A 32 -7.06 4.75 8.03
C ARG A 32 -7.89 4.14 6.90
N ILE A 33 -7.27 3.29 6.08
CA ILE A 33 -7.97 2.55 5.03
C ILE A 33 -9.04 1.67 5.65
N LYS A 34 -8.69 0.87 6.64
CA LYS A 34 -9.65 0.00 7.34
C LYS A 34 -10.81 0.79 7.93
N PHE A 35 -10.51 1.90 8.57
CA PHE A 35 -11.53 2.75 9.17
C PHE A 35 -12.49 3.32 8.13
N LYS A 36 -11.96 3.85 7.03
CA LYS A 36 -12.78 4.43 5.95
C LYS A 36 -13.60 3.39 5.19
N LEU A 37 -13.09 2.17 5.11
CA LEU A 37 -13.77 1.06 4.44
C LEU A 37 -14.64 0.23 5.39
N ALA A 38 -14.68 0.58 6.66
CA ALA A 38 -15.58 -0.06 7.62
C ALA A 38 -17.02 0.30 7.26
N SER A 39 -17.63 -0.52 6.41
CA SER A 39 -18.97 -0.31 5.87
C SER A 39 -19.69 -1.64 5.83
N GLU A 40 -21.03 -1.59 5.83
CA GLU A 40 -21.87 -2.77 5.71
C GLU A 40 -21.95 -3.32 4.30
N ILE A 41 -21.38 -2.62 3.31
CA ILE A 41 -21.39 -3.06 1.92
C ILE A 41 -20.36 -4.18 1.73
N ASN A 42 -20.81 -5.35 1.28
CA ASN A 42 -19.97 -6.52 1.08
C ASN A 42 -18.76 -6.26 0.17
N LEU A 43 -18.94 -5.45 -0.87
CA LEU A 43 -17.86 -5.11 -1.78
C LEU A 43 -16.73 -4.38 -1.05
N ILE A 44 -17.07 -3.46 -0.15
CA ILE A 44 -16.09 -2.71 0.63
C ILE A 44 -15.36 -3.63 1.60
N HIS A 45 -16.08 -4.57 2.22
CA HIS A 45 -15.45 -5.59 3.05
C HIS A 45 -14.45 -6.44 2.26
N LYS A 46 -14.81 -6.85 1.04
CA LYS A 46 -13.89 -7.58 0.15
C LYS A 46 -12.66 -6.76 -0.17
N MET A 47 -12.81 -5.46 -0.46
CA MET A 47 -11.68 -4.57 -0.73
C MET A 47 -10.76 -4.46 0.49
N THR A 48 -11.35 -4.33 1.67
CA THR A 48 -10.59 -4.26 2.92
C THR A 48 -9.79 -5.55 3.14
N ASP A 49 -10.44 -6.70 2.99
CA ASP A 49 -9.78 -8.00 3.12
C ASP A 49 -8.68 -8.16 2.10
N TYR A 50 -8.94 -7.77 0.87
CA TYR A 50 -7.94 -7.83 -0.20
C TYR A 50 -6.72 -6.99 0.15
N HIS A 51 -6.92 -5.77 0.62
CA HIS A 51 -5.83 -4.89 1.03
C HIS A 51 -5.00 -5.53 2.15
N VAL A 52 -5.64 -6.06 3.17
CA VAL A 52 -4.96 -6.68 4.31
C VAL A 52 -4.20 -7.93 3.91
N LYS A 53 -4.85 -8.82 3.14
CA LYS A 53 -4.28 -10.12 2.77
C LYS A 53 -3.22 -10.01 1.68
N SER A 54 -3.37 -9.08 0.75
CA SER A 54 -2.40 -8.94 -0.34
C SER A 54 -1.02 -8.54 0.16
N GLY A 55 -0.95 -7.94 1.35
CA GLY A 55 0.31 -7.50 1.93
C GLY A 55 1.00 -6.50 1.03
N GLY A 56 1.96 -6.95 0.28
CA GLY A 56 2.72 -6.11 -0.61
C GLY A 56 3.65 -5.17 0.13
N LYS A 57 4.42 -4.41 -0.61
CA LYS A 57 5.44 -3.52 -0.04
C LYS A 57 4.90 -2.13 0.29
N ARG A 58 3.64 -1.87 -0.03
CA ARG A 58 3.00 -0.57 0.22
C ARG A 58 3.81 0.59 -0.39
N ILE A 59 4.26 0.40 -1.64
CA ILE A 59 5.15 1.35 -2.31
C ILE A 59 4.46 2.70 -2.52
N ARG A 60 3.20 2.71 -2.93
CA ARG A 60 2.48 3.96 -3.20
C ARG A 60 2.32 4.83 -1.96
N PRO A 61 1.81 4.31 -0.84
CA PRO A 61 1.76 5.11 0.38
C PRO A 61 3.15 5.46 0.89
N LEU A 62 4.13 4.58 0.75
CA LEU A 62 5.50 4.86 1.14
C LEU A 62 6.07 6.05 0.40
N LEU A 63 5.90 6.09 -0.93
CA LEU A 63 6.38 7.20 -1.75
C LEU A 63 5.64 8.50 -1.43
N THR A 64 4.34 8.43 -1.21
CA THR A 64 3.54 9.59 -0.83
C THR A 64 4.03 10.19 0.48
N LEU A 65 4.23 9.37 1.49
CA LEU A 65 4.71 9.82 2.80
C LEU A 65 6.14 10.37 2.74
N ALA A 66 7.02 9.69 2.01
CA ALA A 66 8.40 10.13 1.85
C ALA A 66 8.48 11.45 1.11
N SER A 67 7.69 11.62 0.05
CA SER A 67 7.63 12.87 -0.70
C SER A 67 7.13 14.03 0.14
N ALA A 68 6.09 13.80 0.95
CA ALA A 68 5.59 14.81 1.87
C ALA A 68 6.66 15.25 2.86
N LYS A 69 7.39 14.30 3.42
CA LYS A 69 8.45 14.59 4.38
C LYS A 69 9.59 15.36 3.74
N LEU A 70 10.01 14.99 2.53
CA LEU A 70 11.05 15.68 1.79
C LEU A 70 10.64 17.11 1.43
N CYS A 71 9.35 17.36 1.23
CA CYS A 71 8.82 18.70 0.97
C CYS A 71 8.56 19.52 2.24
N GLY A 72 8.92 18.99 3.40
CA GLY A 72 8.85 19.74 4.65
C GLY A 72 7.56 19.58 5.44
N TYR A 73 6.68 18.65 5.06
CA TYR A 73 5.48 18.38 5.82
C TYR A 73 5.84 17.76 7.17
N LYS A 74 5.44 18.38 8.27
CA LYS A 74 5.87 17.95 9.61
C LYS A 74 4.72 17.59 10.54
N ASN A 75 3.59 18.27 10.44
CA ASN A 75 2.52 18.14 11.43
C ASN A 75 1.19 17.83 10.75
N GLY A 76 0.43 16.91 11.35
CA GLY A 76 -0.90 16.56 10.88
C GLY A 76 -0.94 15.24 10.13
N ASN A 77 -2.12 14.94 9.59
CA ASN A 77 -2.41 13.64 8.97
C ASN A 77 -2.81 13.75 7.49
N ARG A 78 -2.55 14.88 6.84
CA ARG A 78 -2.89 15.05 5.43
C ARG A 78 -2.11 14.11 4.54
N ASP A 79 -0.85 13.84 4.89
CA ASP A 79 -0.01 12.90 4.17
C ASP A 79 -0.56 11.47 4.27
N VAL A 80 -0.97 11.06 5.48
CA VAL A 80 -1.58 9.74 5.71
C VAL A 80 -2.90 9.62 4.96
N ASN A 81 -3.74 10.65 5.02
CA ASN A 81 -5.03 10.65 4.32
C ASN A 81 -4.85 10.56 2.80
N LEU A 82 -3.91 11.31 2.24
CA LEU A 82 -3.62 11.25 0.81
C LEU A 82 -3.09 9.89 0.42
N ALA A 83 -2.15 9.35 1.19
CA ALA A 83 -1.59 8.02 0.93
C ALA A 83 -2.67 6.94 0.99
N ALA A 84 -3.59 7.03 1.95
CA ALA A 84 -4.72 6.11 2.06
C ALA A 84 -5.63 6.20 0.84
N CYS A 85 -5.95 7.42 0.38
CA CYS A 85 -6.77 7.61 -0.82
C CYS A 85 -6.14 7.01 -2.06
N ILE A 86 -4.84 7.21 -2.25
CA ILE A 86 -4.11 6.66 -3.39
C ILE A 86 -4.15 5.13 -3.35
N GLU A 87 -3.93 4.54 -2.18
CA GLU A 87 -3.97 3.08 -2.03
C GLU A 87 -5.36 2.52 -2.27
N LEU A 88 -6.41 3.21 -1.82
CA LEU A 88 -7.79 2.80 -2.09
C LEU A 88 -8.12 2.81 -3.57
N ILE A 89 -7.69 3.85 -4.29
CA ILE A 89 -7.88 3.93 -5.74
C ILE A 89 -7.16 2.76 -6.42
N HIS A 90 -5.94 2.48 -6.00
CA HIS A 90 -5.16 1.36 -6.53
C HIS A 90 -5.87 0.03 -6.29
N ASN A 91 -6.32 -0.22 -5.07
CA ASN A 91 -7.02 -1.46 -4.72
C ASN A 91 -8.33 -1.61 -5.49
N ALA A 92 -9.07 -0.52 -5.66
CA ALA A 92 -10.29 -0.53 -6.46
C ALA A 92 -10.00 -0.88 -7.92
N THR A 93 -8.92 -0.35 -8.47
CA THR A 93 -8.49 -0.64 -9.84
C THR A 93 -8.12 -2.11 -10.00
N LEU A 94 -7.36 -2.66 -9.05
CA LEU A 94 -6.98 -4.07 -9.07
C LEU A 94 -8.19 -4.98 -8.97
N LEU A 95 -9.12 -4.64 -8.10
CA LEU A 95 -10.35 -5.40 -7.92
C LEU A 95 -11.19 -5.39 -9.20
N HIS A 96 -11.32 -4.24 -9.84
CA HIS A 96 -12.02 -4.08 -11.10
C HIS A 96 -11.36 -4.90 -12.21
N ASP A 97 -10.04 -4.86 -12.32
CA ASP A 97 -9.29 -5.63 -13.30
C ASP A 97 -9.46 -7.13 -13.08
N ASP A 98 -9.43 -7.58 -11.83
CA ASP A 98 -9.63 -8.98 -11.50
C ASP A 98 -11.02 -9.47 -11.93
N VAL A 99 -12.04 -8.64 -11.80
CA VAL A 99 -13.40 -8.97 -12.23
C VAL A 99 -13.47 -9.06 -13.77
N ILE A 100 -12.88 -8.09 -14.48
CA ILE A 100 -12.89 -8.05 -15.95
C ILE A 100 -12.08 -9.21 -16.52
N ASP A 101 -10.88 -9.45 -15.99
CA ASP A 101 -9.98 -10.48 -16.48
C ASP A 101 -10.38 -11.89 -16.02
N ASN A 102 -11.39 -12.00 -15.16
CA ASN A 102 -11.83 -13.26 -14.59
C ASN A 102 -10.70 -13.99 -13.86
N GLY A 103 -9.73 -13.23 -13.31
CA GLY A 103 -8.61 -13.78 -12.58
C GLY A 103 -9.04 -14.35 -11.23
N THR A 104 -8.39 -15.42 -10.79
CA THR A 104 -8.68 -16.06 -9.51
C THR A 104 -7.58 -15.85 -8.48
N LEU A 105 -6.37 -15.50 -8.93
CA LEU A 105 -5.23 -15.28 -8.05
C LEU A 105 -4.47 -14.02 -8.43
N ARG A 106 -4.04 -13.28 -7.43
CA ARG A 106 -3.12 -12.17 -7.56
C ARG A 106 -2.16 -12.20 -6.37
N ARG A 107 -0.84 -12.20 -6.63
CA ARG A 107 0.20 -12.34 -5.61
C ARG A 107 0.01 -13.60 -4.74
N GLY A 108 -0.47 -14.69 -5.33
CA GLY A 108 -0.74 -15.93 -4.61
C GLY A 108 -1.97 -15.90 -3.71
N ILE A 109 -2.78 -14.85 -3.78
CA ILE A 109 -3.98 -14.65 -2.98
C ILE A 109 -5.19 -14.66 -3.90
N LYS A 110 -6.29 -15.26 -3.42
CA LYS A 110 -7.53 -15.28 -4.19
C LYS A 110 -8.02 -13.87 -4.51
N THR A 111 -8.41 -13.67 -5.77
CA THR A 111 -9.03 -12.41 -6.20
C THR A 111 -10.49 -12.35 -5.77
N ALA A 112 -11.14 -11.21 -6.03
CA ALA A 112 -12.55 -11.03 -5.73
C ALA A 112 -13.47 -11.97 -6.53
N ASN A 113 -12.97 -12.58 -7.60
CA ASN A 113 -13.73 -13.52 -8.43
C ASN A 113 -13.70 -14.95 -7.91
N SER A 114 -12.85 -15.26 -6.95
CA SER A 114 -12.75 -16.62 -6.40
C SER A 114 -13.39 -16.79 -5.01
#